data_cbebc813d4d9afe7eb810a4aa20f9ccc
#
_entry.id   cbebc813d4d9afe7eb810a4aa20f9ccc
#
_cell.length_a   1.000
_cell.length_b   1.000
_cell.length_c   1.000
_cell.angle_alpha   90.00
_cell.angle_beta   90.00
_cell.angle_gamma   90.00
#
_symmetry.space_group_name_H-M   'P 1'
#
loop_
_entity.id
_entity.type
_entity.pdbx_description
1 polymer ?
#
loop_
_entity_poly.entity_id
_entity_poly.type
_entity_poly.pdbx_seq_one_letter_code
_entity_poly.pdbx_strand_id
1 'polypeptide(L)'
;GLPTRTDAMGALKDKALDGLMPLVEWDAIDCPLLGQRSMIVIYQRPLGGRVIDAIKAGTFKFTEYDFPHSIMAPLIDGLKNIHTFNIPHREIRPDNVFFMDKAQQVVGLGDCATVPPGFDQPPMFEPIDRSMAQPGGRGLGGLPDDVYALGVTFVVLMLGYNPVANISEENLIRMKIE
;
A
#
# COMPACT_ATOMS: atom_id res chain seq x y z
N GLY A 1 -8.67 16.43 10.65
CA GLY A 1 -8.11 15.25 10.01
C GLY A 1 -6.97 15.58 9.07
N LEU A 2 -6.19 14.58 8.69
CA LEU A 2 -5.15 14.75 7.70
C LEU A 2 -5.77 14.95 6.31
N PRO A 3 -5.16 15.78 5.43
CA PRO A 3 -5.70 16.00 4.10
C PRO A 3 -5.59 14.72 3.26
N THR A 4 -6.68 14.36 2.61
CA THR A 4 -6.70 13.30 1.60
C THR A 4 -6.05 13.78 0.30
N ARG A 5 -5.59 12.83 -0.51
CA ARG A 5 -4.93 13.12 -1.79
C ARG A 5 -5.95 13.30 -2.91
N THR A 6 -6.50 14.50 -3.03
CA THR A 6 -7.49 14.80 -4.07
C THR A 6 -6.93 14.72 -5.50
N ASP A 7 -5.62 14.93 -5.67
CA ASP A 7 -4.89 14.72 -6.92
C ASP A 7 -4.92 13.25 -7.37
N ALA A 8 -4.57 12.33 -6.44
CA ALA A 8 -4.63 10.90 -6.69
C ALA A 8 -6.07 10.43 -6.91
N MET A 9 -7.03 10.89 -6.09
CA MET A 9 -8.43 10.54 -6.23
C MET A 9 -9.00 10.98 -7.59
N GLY A 10 -8.71 12.19 -8.02
CA GLY A 10 -9.14 12.70 -9.33
C GLY A 10 -8.52 11.94 -10.51
N ALA A 11 -7.27 11.48 -10.38
CA ALA A 11 -6.59 10.72 -11.42
C ALA A 11 -7.06 9.26 -11.49
N LEU A 12 -7.46 8.65 -10.38
CA LEU A 12 -7.81 7.23 -10.28
C LEU A 12 -9.31 6.94 -10.41
N LYS A 13 -10.16 7.95 -10.17
CA LYS A 13 -11.63 7.79 -10.28
C LYS A 13 -12.01 7.29 -11.67
N ASP A 14 -12.94 6.33 -11.70
CA ASP A 14 -13.48 5.73 -12.92
C ASP A 14 -12.46 4.97 -13.78
N LYS A 15 -11.28 4.67 -13.22
CA LYS A 15 -10.25 3.89 -13.89
C LYS A 15 -10.12 2.51 -13.25
N ALA A 16 -10.41 1.48 -14.02
CA ALA A 16 -10.07 0.12 -13.67
C ALA A 16 -8.63 -0.15 -14.10
N LEU A 17 -7.68 0.09 -13.20
CA LEU A 17 -6.26 -0.17 -13.44
C LEU A 17 -5.90 -1.54 -12.85
N ASP A 18 -5.39 -2.43 -13.70
CA ASP A 18 -4.93 -3.75 -13.27
C ASP A 18 -3.88 -3.61 -12.17
N GLY A 19 -3.97 -4.46 -11.15
CA GLY A 19 -3.06 -4.46 -10.00
C GLY A 19 -3.32 -3.37 -8.96
N LEU A 20 -4.39 -2.57 -9.11
CA LEU A 20 -4.83 -1.56 -8.13
C LEU A 20 -6.27 -1.83 -7.69
N MET A 21 -6.57 -1.53 -6.42
CA MET A 21 -7.95 -1.54 -5.93
C MET A 21 -8.74 -0.38 -6.55
N PRO A 22 -9.83 -0.66 -7.30
CA PRO A 22 -10.55 0.39 -8.02
C PRO A 22 -11.19 1.40 -7.07
N LEU A 23 -10.90 2.69 -7.30
CA LEU A 23 -11.58 3.81 -6.66
C LEU A 23 -12.91 4.04 -7.36
N VAL A 24 -14.00 3.87 -6.61
CA VAL A 24 -15.37 3.98 -7.13
C VAL A 24 -15.87 5.41 -7.07
N GLU A 25 -15.79 6.03 -5.88
CA GLU A 25 -16.31 7.37 -5.67
C GLU A 25 -15.60 8.07 -4.49
N TRP A 26 -15.60 9.37 -4.48
CA TRP A 26 -15.20 10.17 -3.34
C TRP A 26 -15.95 11.50 -3.31
N ASP A 27 -16.29 11.96 -2.11
CA ASP A 27 -16.93 13.26 -1.90
C ASP A 27 -16.78 13.74 -0.45
N ALA A 28 -17.04 15.01 -0.22
CA ALA A 28 -17.14 15.59 1.11
C ALA A 28 -18.62 15.66 1.51
N ILE A 29 -19.01 14.82 2.47
CA ILE A 29 -20.38 14.74 2.97
C ILE A 29 -20.50 15.15 4.43
N ASP A 30 -21.68 15.58 4.84
CA ASP A 30 -21.99 15.78 6.25
C ASP A 30 -22.12 14.41 6.92
N CYS A 31 -21.24 14.13 7.89
CA CYS A 31 -21.23 12.87 8.62
C CYS A 31 -21.88 13.06 10.00
N PRO A 32 -23.15 12.63 10.20
CA PRO A 32 -23.83 12.82 11.48
C PRO A 32 -23.12 12.15 12.67
N LEU A 33 -22.44 11.02 12.43
CA LEU A 33 -21.68 10.28 13.45
C LEU A 33 -20.47 11.06 13.97
N LEU A 34 -19.86 11.90 13.11
CA LEU A 34 -18.69 12.71 13.46
C LEU A 34 -19.08 14.16 13.80
N GLY A 35 -20.35 14.55 13.57
CA GLY A 35 -20.82 15.91 13.77
C GLY A 35 -20.13 16.96 12.89
N GLN A 36 -19.52 16.54 11.79
CA GLN A 36 -18.78 17.43 10.87
C GLN A 36 -18.83 16.94 9.43
N ARG A 37 -18.51 17.84 8.51
CA ARG A 37 -18.27 17.48 7.11
C ARG A 37 -16.95 16.73 6.98
N SER A 38 -16.98 15.55 6.34
CA SER A 38 -15.84 14.66 6.22
C SER A 38 -15.69 14.16 4.78
N MET A 39 -14.43 13.99 4.35
CA MET A 39 -14.14 13.33 3.09
C MET A 39 -14.44 11.84 3.22
N ILE A 40 -15.18 11.29 2.27
CA ILE A 40 -15.42 9.84 2.13
C ILE A 40 -14.79 9.37 0.83
N VAL A 41 -14.11 8.22 0.92
CA VAL A 41 -13.51 7.54 -0.22
C VAL A 41 -14.08 6.12 -0.26
N ILE A 42 -14.58 5.72 -1.42
CA ILE A 42 -15.23 4.43 -1.62
C ILE A 42 -14.40 3.64 -2.63
N TYR A 43 -13.88 2.51 -2.18
CA TYR A 43 -13.18 1.55 -3.02
C TYR A 43 -14.04 0.31 -3.29
N GLN A 44 -13.77 -0.36 -4.41
CA GLN A 44 -14.32 -1.69 -4.65
C GLN A 44 -13.80 -2.64 -3.55
N ARG A 45 -14.71 -3.33 -2.89
CA ARG A 45 -14.35 -4.25 -1.81
C ARG A 45 -13.54 -5.43 -2.35
N PRO A 46 -12.31 -5.70 -1.84
CA PRO A 46 -11.57 -6.89 -2.16
C PRO A 46 -12.26 -8.12 -1.55
N LEU A 47 -12.53 -9.15 -2.36
CA LEU A 47 -13.35 -10.29 -1.95
C LEU A 47 -12.55 -11.42 -1.30
N GLY A 48 -11.23 -11.49 -1.54
CA GLY A 48 -10.35 -12.55 -1.03
C GLY A 48 -9.55 -12.16 0.22
N GLY A 49 -9.70 -10.92 0.72
CA GLY A 49 -9.01 -10.44 1.91
C GLY A 49 -7.55 -10.05 1.65
N ARG A 50 -6.79 -9.84 2.73
CA ARG A 50 -5.37 -9.48 2.64
C ARG A 50 -4.52 -10.70 2.31
N VAL A 51 -3.55 -10.51 1.41
CA VAL A 51 -2.61 -11.58 1.01
C VAL A 51 -1.82 -12.10 2.20
N ILE A 52 -1.27 -11.21 3.03
CA ILE A 52 -0.47 -11.59 4.20
C ILE A 52 -1.28 -12.42 5.23
N ASP A 53 -2.57 -12.13 5.40
CA ASP A 53 -3.42 -12.88 6.33
C ASP A 53 -3.70 -14.30 5.80
N ALA A 54 -3.92 -14.45 4.51
CA ALA A 54 -4.10 -15.74 3.86
C ALA A 54 -2.82 -16.61 3.92
N ILE A 55 -1.64 -15.99 3.76
CA ILE A 55 -0.34 -16.66 3.92
C ILE A 55 -0.18 -17.16 5.36
N LYS A 56 -0.38 -16.28 6.35
CA LYS A 56 -0.26 -16.61 7.78
C LYS A 56 -1.24 -17.70 8.21
N ALA A 57 -2.45 -17.66 7.69
CA ALA A 57 -3.48 -18.67 7.97
C ALA A 57 -3.24 -20.01 7.22
N GLY A 58 -2.29 -20.04 6.28
CA GLY A 58 -2.02 -21.21 5.43
C GLY A 58 -3.12 -21.53 4.41
N THR A 59 -4.05 -20.58 4.20
CA THR A 59 -5.13 -20.71 3.21
C THR A 59 -4.68 -20.38 1.79
N PHE A 60 -3.60 -19.64 1.65
CA PHE A 60 -2.91 -19.37 0.39
C PHE A 60 -1.46 -19.86 0.50
N LYS A 61 -1.05 -20.69 -0.45
CA LYS A 61 0.29 -21.25 -0.53
C LYS A 61 0.85 -20.99 -1.92
N PHE A 62 2.13 -20.67 -1.98
CA PHE A 62 2.89 -20.53 -3.22
C PHE A 62 4.27 -21.17 -3.04
N THR A 63 4.89 -21.53 -4.15
CA THR A 63 6.29 -21.91 -4.20
C THR A 63 7.13 -20.68 -4.59
N GLU A 64 8.46 -20.78 -4.45
CA GLU A 64 9.37 -19.74 -4.94
C GLU A 64 9.25 -19.50 -6.45
N TYR A 65 8.81 -20.51 -7.21
CA TYR A 65 8.58 -20.42 -8.66
C TYR A 65 7.25 -19.73 -9.01
N ASP A 66 6.22 -19.88 -8.16
CA ASP A 66 4.90 -19.27 -8.39
C ASP A 66 4.86 -17.81 -7.96
N PHE A 67 5.62 -17.45 -6.92
CA PHE A 67 5.60 -16.12 -6.31
C PHE A 67 5.82 -14.97 -7.31
N PRO A 68 6.77 -15.05 -8.26
CA PRO A 68 6.97 -14.01 -9.26
C PRO A 68 5.72 -13.75 -10.12
N HIS A 69 5.00 -14.79 -10.51
CA HIS A 69 3.83 -14.66 -11.38
C HIS A 69 2.55 -14.32 -10.61
N SER A 70 2.37 -14.93 -9.43
CA SER A 70 1.14 -14.81 -8.66
C SER A 70 1.07 -13.54 -7.84
N ILE A 71 2.22 -13.00 -7.39
CA ILE A 71 2.29 -11.87 -6.47
C ILE A 71 3.09 -10.70 -7.08
N MET A 72 4.36 -10.95 -7.53
CA MET A 72 5.21 -9.84 -7.94
C MET A 72 4.70 -9.16 -9.21
N ALA A 73 4.41 -9.93 -10.26
CA ALA A 73 4.02 -9.36 -11.54
C ALA A 73 2.77 -8.46 -11.44
N PRO A 74 1.63 -8.90 -10.86
CA PRO A 74 0.46 -8.05 -10.75
C PRO A 74 0.70 -6.79 -9.90
N LEU A 75 1.50 -6.85 -8.83
CA LEU A 75 1.82 -5.68 -8.01
C LEU A 75 2.77 -4.71 -8.73
N ILE A 76 3.74 -5.22 -9.50
CA ILE A 76 4.60 -4.40 -10.35
C ILE A 76 3.78 -3.69 -11.42
N ASP A 77 2.84 -4.38 -12.06
CA ASP A 77 1.98 -3.80 -13.08
C ASP A 77 1.03 -2.75 -12.48
N GLY A 78 0.47 -3.01 -11.31
CA GLY A 78 -0.31 -2.02 -10.56
C GLY A 78 0.50 -0.76 -10.25
N LEU A 79 1.74 -0.93 -9.78
CA LEU A 79 2.62 0.19 -9.50
C LEU A 79 2.99 0.97 -10.77
N LYS A 80 3.31 0.28 -11.87
CA LYS A 80 3.54 0.95 -13.17
C LYS A 80 2.32 1.75 -13.61
N ASN A 81 1.12 1.19 -13.45
CA ASN A 81 -0.11 1.85 -13.86
C ASN A 81 -0.33 3.18 -13.13
N ILE A 82 -0.16 3.23 -11.81
CA ILE A 82 -0.29 4.50 -11.06
C ILE A 82 0.84 5.48 -11.39
N HIS A 83 2.05 4.97 -11.59
CA HIS A 83 3.22 5.79 -11.94
C HIS A 83 3.09 6.47 -13.32
N THR A 84 2.25 5.95 -14.25
CA THR A 84 1.97 6.64 -15.52
C THR A 84 1.33 8.01 -15.34
N PHE A 85 0.67 8.23 -14.19
CA PHE A 85 0.09 9.52 -13.80
C PHE A 85 1.05 10.39 -13.01
N ASN A 86 2.31 9.95 -12.84
CA ASN A 86 3.31 10.60 -11.97
C ASN A 86 2.83 10.72 -10.51
N ILE A 87 2.05 9.74 -10.05
CA ILE A 87 1.52 9.66 -8.68
C ILE A 87 2.26 8.55 -7.94
N PRO A 88 3.04 8.85 -6.89
CA PRO A 88 3.58 7.83 -6.01
C PRO A 88 2.46 7.26 -5.13
N HIS A 89 2.46 5.94 -4.94
CA HIS A 89 1.46 5.23 -4.14
C HIS A 89 1.62 5.54 -2.64
N ARG A 90 2.82 5.37 -2.11
CA ARG A 90 3.27 5.72 -0.75
C ARG A 90 2.64 4.95 0.42
N GLU A 91 1.83 3.93 0.13
CA GLU A 91 1.17 3.04 1.08
C GLU A 91 1.42 1.56 0.73
N ILE A 92 2.62 1.27 0.17
CA ILE A 92 2.98 -0.09 -0.24
C ILE A 92 3.54 -0.85 0.95
N ARG A 93 2.75 -1.79 1.47
CA ARG A 93 3.07 -2.65 2.60
C ARG A 93 2.18 -3.89 2.60
N PRO A 94 2.56 -5.00 3.27
CA PRO A 94 1.85 -6.26 3.18
C PRO A 94 0.39 -6.22 3.60
N ASP A 95 0.02 -5.36 4.54
CA ASP A 95 -1.36 -5.18 5.00
C ASP A 95 -2.22 -4.33 4.06
N ASN A 96 -1.61 -3.72 3.03
CA ASN A 96 -2.28 -3.01 1.95
C ASN A 96 -2.19 -3.74 0.59
N VAL A 97 -1.99 -5.06 0.62
CA VAL A 97 -2.03 -5.96 -0.54
C VAL A 97 -3.19 -6.93 -0.40
N PHE A 98 -4.05 -7.00 -1.42
CA PHE A 98 -5.31 -7.72 -1.34
C PHE A 98 -5.49 -8.70 -2.49
N PHE A 99 -6.23 -9.78 -2.22
CA PHE A 99 -6.88 -10.59 -3.25
C PHE A 99 -8.20 -9.91 -3.64
N MET A 100 -8.31 -9.49 -4.88
CA MET A 100 -9.49 -8.80 -5.39
C MET A 100 -10.67 -9.74 -5.60
N ASP A 101 -10.41 -11.02 -5.85
CA ASP A 101 -11.40 -12.06 -6.09
C ASP A 101 -11.43 -13.13 -4.97
N LYS A 102 -12.55 -13.85 -4.86
CA LYS A 102 -12.71 -14.95 -3.87
C LYS A 102 -11.81 -16.14 -4.14
N ALA A 103 -11.42 -16.35 -5.40
CA ALA A 103 -10.55 -17.46 -5.79
C ALA A 103 -9.08 -17.21 -5.46
N GLN A 104 -8.74 -16.02 -4.95
CA GLN A 104 -7.38 -15.61 -4.58
C GLN A 104 -6.39 -15.67 -5.76
N GLN A 105 -6.87 -15.32 -6.97
CA GLN A 105 -6.08 -15.36 -8.20
C GLN A 105 -5.65 -13.96 -8.67
N VAL A 106 -6.40 -12.94 -8.30
CA VAL A 106 -6.13 -11.54 -8.70
C VAL A 106 -5.62 -10.77 -7.49
N VAL A 107 -4.39 -10.31 -7.58
CA VAL A 107 -3.71 -9.53 -6.53
C VAL A 107 -3.61 -8.06 -6.94
N GLY A 108 -3.79 -7.15 -5.98
CA GLY A 108 -3.62 -5.73 -6.23
C GLY A 108 -3.25 -4.93 -4.97
N LEU A 109 -2.70 -3.74 -5.21
CA LEU A 109 -2.42 -2.74 -4.19
C LEU A 109 -3.73 -2.07 -3.73
N GLY A 110 -3.82 -1.78 -2.45
CA GLY A 110 -4.97 -1.15 -1.83
C GLY A 110 -4.99 0.36 -1.94
N ASP A 111 -5.44 0.99 -0.87
CA ASP A 111 -5.58 2.46 -0.79
C ASP A 111 -4.25 3.20 -0.91
N CYS A 112 -4.27 4.31 -1.64
CA CYS A 112 -3.16 5.27 -1.75
C CYS A 112 -3.62 6.74 -1.57
N ALA A 113 -4.87 6.97 -1.21
CA ALA A 113 -5.48 8.30 -1.29
C ALA A 113 -6.02 8.85 0.04
N THR A 114 -6.29 8.01 1.05
CA THR A 114 -6.99 8.45 2.27
C THR A 114 -6.10 9.18 3.27
N VAL A 115 -4.79 8.99 3.24
CA VAL A 115 -3.82 9.67 4.11
C VAL A 115 -2.74 10.38 3.30
N PRO A 116 -2.07 11.40 3.88
CA PRO A 116 -0.92 12.02 3.23
C PRO A 116 0.18 11.00 2.91
N PRO A 117 0.88 11.14 1.78
CA PRO A 117 1.91 10.20 1.36
C PRO A 117 2.95 9.92 2.44
N GLY A 118 3.18 8.63 2.72
CA GLY A 118 4.18 8.19 3.69
C GLY A 118 3.89 8.53 5.14
N PHE A 119 2.75 9.16 5.46
CA PHE A 119 2.43 9.53 6.84
C PHE A 119 2.30 8.31 7.76
N ASP A 120 1.60 7.29 7.29
CA ASP A 120 1.34 6.05 8.03
C ASP A 120 2.27 4.89 7.63
N GLN A 121 3.27 5.16 6.81
CA GLN A 121 4.21 4.17 6.33
C GLN A 121 5.28 3.90 7.40
N PRO A 122 5.40 2.64 7.90
CA PRO A 122 6.46 2.31 8.85
C PRO A 122 7.86 2.50 8.25
N PRO A 123 8.87 2.91 9.05
CA PRO A 123 10.25 3.13 8.58
C PRO A 123 10.87 1.95 7.83
N MET A 124 10.41 0.72 8.07
CA MET A 124 10.86 -0.46 7.34
C MET A 124 10.62 -0.33 5.83
N PHE A 125 9.50 0.27 5.43
CA PHE A 125 9.08 0.42 4.03
C PHE A 125 9.51 1.76 3.42
N GLU A 126 10.29 2.57 4.15
CA GLU A 126 10.82 3.85 3.67
C GLU A 126 12.32 3.76 3.38
N PRO A 127 12.85 4.38 2.32
CA PRO A 127 14.29 4.57 2.17
C PRO A 127 14.88 5.31 3.37
N ILE A 128 16.21 5.23 3.55
CA ILE A 128 16.86 5.79 4.77
C ILE A 128 16.59 7.28 4.97
N ASP A 129 16.68 8.08 3.92
CA ASP A 129 16.43 9.52 3.95
C ASP A 129 15.00 9.86 4.39
N ARG A 130 14.01 9.07 3.98
CA ARG A 130 12.61 9.21 4.42
C ARG A 130 12.40 8.67 5.83
N SER A 131 13.02 7.53 6.14
CA SER A 131 12.92 6.91 7.48
C SER A 131 13.41 7.83 8.59
N MET A 132 14.42 8.66 8.34
CA MET A 132 14.98 9.60 9.31
C MET A 132 14.07 10.79 9.60
N ALA A 133 13.15 11.11 8.70
CA ALA A 133 12.21 12.20 8.92
C ALA A 133 11.04 11.79 9.81
N GLN A 134 10.50 12.73 10.59
CA GLN A 134 9.21 12.56 11.25
C GLN A 134 8.12 12.27 10.20
N PRO A 135 7.09 11.47 10.50
CA PRO A 135 6.05 11.11 9.54
C PRO A 135 5.49 12.31 8.76
N GLY A 136 5.14 13.40 9.44
CA GLY A 136 4.65 14.62 8.80
C GLY A 136 5.69 15.37 7.96
N GLY A 137 6.98 15.07 8.13
CA GLY A 137 8.10 15.70 7.41
C GLY A 137 8.60 14.87 6.21
N ARG A 138 8.08 13.66 6.00
CA ARG A 138 8.51 12.77 4.90
C ARG A 138 8.16 13.30 3.51
N GLY A 139 7.24 14.28 3.42
CA GLY A 139 6.80 14.88 2.18
C GLY A 139 6.05 13.92 1.26
N LEU A 140 5.81 14.36 0.03
CA LEU A 140 5.09 13.57 -0.96
C LEU A 140 5.87 12.30 -1.38
N GLY A 141 7.18 12.29 -1.20
CA GLY A 141 8.04 11.23 -1.71
C GLY A 141 8.13 11.23 -3.25
N GLY A 142 8.67 10.16 -3.78
CA GLY A 142 8.84 9.97 -5.20
C GLY A 142 8.56 8.53 -5.63
N LEU A 143 8.52 8.31 -6.94
CA LEU A 143 8.30 6.97 -7.51
C LEU A 143 9.36 5.95 -7.05
N PRO A 144 10.65 6.30 -6.85
CA PRO A 144 11.63 5.36 -6.32
C PRO A 144 11.35 4.86 -4.89
N ASP A 145 10.69 5.69 -4.06
CA ASP A 145 10.33 5.30 -2.69
C ASP A 145 9.33 4.12 -2.71
N ASP A 146 8.40 4.12 -3.67
CA ASP A 146 7.45 3.02 -3.88
C ASP A 146 8.16 1.73 -4.33
N VAL A 147 9.17 1.84 -5.19
CA VAL A 147 9.95 0.68 -5.64
C VAL A 147 10.67 0.03 -4.47
N TYR A 148 11.25 0.85 -3.58
CA TYR A 148 11.86 0.38 -2.34
C TYR A 148 10.83 -0.35 -1.46
N ALA A 149 9.68 0.30 -1.19
CA ALA A 149 8.60 -0.25 -0.37
C ALA A 149 8.06 -1.57 -0.95
N LEU A 150 7.93 -1.66 -2.28
CA LEU A 150 7.48 -2.87 -2.97
C LEU A 150 8.48 -4.02 -2.79
N GLY A 151 9.79 -3.75 -2.93
CA GLY A 151 10.84 -4.73 -2.69
C GLY A 151 10.79 -5.30 -1.27
N VAL A 152 10.68 -4.43 -0.26
CA VAL A 152 10.53 -4.85 1.14
C VAL A 152 9.23 -5.63 1.36
N THR A 153 8.14 -5.21 0.73
CA THR A 153 6.85 -5.91 0.80
C THR A 153 6.96 -7.34 0.24
N PHE A 154 7.66 -7.54 -0.87
CA PHE A 154 7.90 -8.88 -1.41
C PHE A 154 8.66 -9.78 -0.44
N VAL A 155 9.68 -9.25 0.24
CA VAL A 155 10.41 -10.04 1.26
C VAL A 155 9.49 -10.48 2.38
N VAL A 156 8.66 -9.57 2.92
CA VAL A 156 7.72 -9.91 4.01
C VAL A 156 6.66 -10.90 3.57
N LEU A 157 6.10 -10.74 2.36
CA LEU A 157 5.10 -11.68 1.82
C LEU A 157 5.72 -13.07 1.58
N MET A 158 6.94 -13.14 1.04
CA MET A 158 7.65 -14.40 0.81
C MET A 158 7.96 -15.12 2.12
N LEU A 159 8.37 -14.41 3.16
CA LEU A 159 8.62 -14.96 4.49
C LEU A 159 7.32 -15.32 5.24
N GLY A 160 6.20 -14.65 4.92
CA GLY A 160 4.94 -14.77 5.66
C GLY A 160 4.93 -14.06 7.03
N TYR A 161 6.00 -13.37 7.39
CA TYR A 161 6.11 -12.60 8.63
C TYR A 161 7.03 -11.40 8.45
N ASN A 162 6.92 -10.41 9.34
CA ASN A 162 7.84 -9.28 9.38
C ASN A 162 9.10 -9.66 10.18
N PRO A 163 10.29 -9.78 9.55
CA PRO A 163 11.52 -10.22 10.23
C PRO A 163 12.05 -9.20 11.25
N VAL A 164 11.59 -7.95 11.20
CA VAL A 164 12.01 -6.88 12.11
C VAL A 164 10.87 -6.42 13.05
N ALA A 165 9.82 -7.22 13.22
CA ALA A 165 8.65 -6.85 14.01
C ALA A 165 8.96 -6.50 15.48
N ASN A 166 10.03 -7.05 16.04
CA ASN A 166 10.47 -6.84 17.42
C ASN A 166 11.57 -5.78 17.56
N ILE A 167 11.94 -5.11 16.46
CA ILE A 167 12.97 -4.07 16.47
C ILE A 167 12.25 -2.72 16.58
N SER A 168 12.70 -1.86 17.50
CA SER A 168 12.18 -0.50 17.59
C SER A 168 12.51 0.31 16.34
N GLU A 169 11.67 1.29 16.01
CA GLU A 169 11.90 2.15 14.84
C GLU A 169 13.27 2.84 14.88
N GLU A 170 13.69 3.31 16.06
CA GLU A 170 14.99 3.92 16.25
C GLU A 170 16.15 2.96 15.90
N ASN A 171 16.09 1.73 16.41
CA ASN A 171 17.10 0.72 16.10
C ASN A 171 17.05 0.29 14.63
N LEU A 172 15.87 0.21 14.04
CA LEU A 172 15.71 -0.10 12.62
C LEU A 172 16.35 0.99 11.74
N ILE A 173 16.14 2.29 12.07
CA ILE A 173 16.77 3.40 11.37
C ILE A 173 18.30 3.32 11.51
N ARG A 174 18.81 3.01 12.72
CA ARG A 174 20.24 2.83 12.94
C ARG A 174 20.83 1.71 12.07
N MET A 175 20.17 0.56 12.01
CA MET A 175 20.59 -0.57 11.16
C MET A 175 20.60 -0.25 9.66
N LYS A 176 19.84 0.73 9.21
CA LYS A 176 19.84 1.19 7.81
C LYS A 176 21.01 2.13 7.50
N ILE A 177 21.62 2.74 8.51
CA ILE A 177 22.74 3.68 8.36
C ILE A 177 24.09 2.92 8.38
N GLU A 178 24.19 1.84 9.17
CA GLU A 178 25.38 0.99 9.30
C GLU A 178 25.54 0.05 8.10
#